data_583c0cd9c7336536f538a626e17a0b11
#
_entry.id   583c0cd9c7336536f538a626e17a0b11
#
_cell.length_a   1.000
_cell.length_b   1.000
_cell.length_c   1.000
_cell.angle_alpha   90.00
_cell.angle_beta   90.00
_cell.angle_gamma   90.00
#
_symmetry.space_group_name_H-M   'P 1'
#
loop_
_entity.id
_entity.type
_entity.pdbx_description
1 polymer ?
#
loop_
_entity_poly.entity_id
_entity_poly.type
_entity_poly.pdbx_seq_one_letter_code
_entity_poly.pdbx_strand_id
1 'polypeptide(L)'
;MPRSIRPSITRRSVLAGSLVSAVALALTACGSKGSADGSVKGIEVKDGVATITIGATPQPHVTILQWVQDNLAAGVGLSLDIKEIDDYQTPNTSLDDGSLAANFYQTPNFLKQQIEEKGYDFVSIADVHIEPMGIYTSKGYTSVDQAASGGTVVLNSDPANTARGLKLLQTAGLITLDPSVEIPSDLDVTANPKNLKLVMVDGAQVAASMADAELAVINGNYALQAGLVPSRDALVLEPGEHSPYANELVVRTADKGNEHLVKLAGLMNSPELKAYIEQTWTDGSVIPAF
;
A
#
# COMPACT_ATOMS: atom_id res chain seq x y z
N MET A 1 20.34 10.26 -67.24
CA MET A 1 19.78 10.60 -68.57
C MET A 1 18.78 9.54 -68.97
N PRO A 2 17.62 9.79 -69.64
CA PRO A 2 16.91 11.05 -69.75
C PRO A 2 15.40 10.96 -69.30
N ARG A 3 14.85 12.16 -69.05
CA ARG A 3 13.66 12.85 -69.60
C ARG A 3 12.29 12.34 -69.16
N SER A 4 11.56 13.06 -68.28
CA SER A 4 10.74 14.27 -68.63
C SER A 4 9.67 14.05 -69.71
N ILE A 5 8.40 14.11 -69.31
CA ILE A 5 7.34 14.73 -70.11
C ILE A 5 6.13 15.04 -69.18
N ARG A 6 5.77 16.34 -69.09
CA ARG A 6 4.41 16.88 -68.79
C ARG A 6 3.73 17.12 -70.14
N PRO A 7 2.38 17.14 -70.20
CA PRO A 7 1.66 18.37 -70.52
C PRO A 7 0.35 18.51 -69.68
N SER A 8 0.01 19.67 -69.18
CA SER A 8 -0.59 20.90 -69.67
C SER A 8 -2.08 20.82 -70.05
N ILE A 9 -2.89 21.47 -69.13
CA ILE A 9 -3.98 22.47 -69.30
C ILE A 9 -5.07 22.17 -70.33
N THR A 10 -6.35 22.22 -69.90
CA THR A 10 -7.33 23.13 -70.53
C THR A 10 -8.51 23.44 -69.59
N ARG A 11 -8.76 24.73 -69.39
CA ARG A 11 -9.95 25.34 -68.84
C ARG A 11 -11.12 25.21 -69.76
N ARG A 12 -12.33 24.96 -69.28
CA ARG A 12 -13.55 25.56 -69.82
C ARG A 12 -14.57 25.78 -68.73
N SER A 13 -14.91 27.04 -68.57
CA SER A 13 -15.97 27.60 -67.77
C SER A 13 -17.33 27.38 -68.45
N VAL A 14 -18.39 27.03 -67.73
CA VAL A 14 -19.79 27.39 -68.07
C VAL A 14 -20.52 27.74 -66.78
N LEU A 15 -21.06 28.95 -66.83
CA LEU A 15 -21.98 29.53 -65.83
C LEU A 15 -23.38 28.94 -65.96
N ALA A 16 -24.08 28.84 -64.88
CA ALA A 16 -25.40 29.37 -64.56
C ALA A 16 -26.28 28.41 -63.74
N GLY A 17 -26.95 28.96 -62.75
CA GLY A 17 -28.14 28.34 -62.16
C GLY A 17 -28.22 28.45 -60.64
N SER A 18 -28.72 29.61 -60.17
CA SER A 18 -29.08 29.85 -58.77
C SER A 18 -30.29 28.98 -58.33
N LEU A 19 -30.15 28.34 -57.19
CA LEU A 19 -31.32 28.02 -56.36
C LEU A 19 -30.85 27.98 -54.89
N VAL A 20 -31.29 29.02 -54.18
CA VAL A 20 -31.12 29.19 -52.74
C VAL A 20 -32.00 28.17 -52.04
N SER A 21 -31.43 27.23 -51.36
CA SER A 21 -32.08 26.45 -50.31
C SER A 21 -31.26 26.55 -49.03
N ALA A 22 -31.77 27.39 -48.14
CA ALA A 22 -31.28 27.53 -46.81
C ALA A 22 -31.54 26.23 -46.00
N VAL A 23 -30.53 25.38 -45.92
CA VAL A 23 -30.54 24.30 -44.91
C VAL A 23 -29.78 24.85 -43.70
N ALA A 24 -30.56 25.16 -42.66
CA ALA A 24 -30.02 25.46 -41.35
C ALA A 24 -29.37 24.18 -40.81
N LEU A 25 -28.03 24.06 -40.94
CA LEU A 25 -27.25 23.12 -40.18
C LEU A 25 -27.23 23.62 -38.74
N ALA A 26 -28.12 23.04 -37.91
CA ALA A 26 -27.94 23.06 -36.46
C ALA A 26 -26.64 22.29 -36.16
N LEU A 27 -25.53 22.99 -35.99
CA LEU A 27 -24.34 22.50 -35.31
C LEU A 27 -24.75 22.26 -33.88
N THR A 28 -25.26 21.06 -33.59
CA THR A 28 -25.18 20.51 -32.22
C THR A 28 -23.70 20.33 -31.93
N ALA A 29 -23.09 21.36 -31.37
CA ALA A 29 -21.85 21.25 -30.62
C ALA A 29 -22.16 20.27 -29.48
N CYS A 30 -21.90 18.98 -29.70
CA CYS A 30 -21.65 18.06 -28.62
C CYS A 30 -20.35 18.52 -27.95
N GLY A 31 -20.46 19.61 -27.17
CA GLY A 31 -19.57 19.85 -26.08
C GLY A 31 -19.72 18.63 -25.17
N SER A 32 -18.77 17.73 -25.23
CA SER A 32 -18.52 16.80 -24.15
C SER A 32 -18.22 17.64 -22.90
N LYS A 33 -19.30 18.11 -22.25
CA LYS A 33 -19.22 18.32 -20.80
C LYS A 33 -18.80 16.97 -20.28
N GLY A 34 -17.52 16.86 -19.89
CA GLY A 34 -17.10 15.81 -18.99
C GLY A 34 -18.17 15.80 -17.89
N SER A 35 -18.96 14.78 -17.87
CA SER A 35 -19.82 14.47 -16.75
C SER A 35 -18.84 14.33 -15.59
N ALA A 36 -18.85 15.33 -14.72
CA ALA A 36 -18.46 15.13 -13.35
C ALA A 36 -19.57 14.25 -12.75
N ASP A 37 -19.67 13.02 -13.24
CA ASP A 37 -20.29 11.95 -12.51
C ASP A 37 -19.34 11.72 -11.35
N GLY A 38 -19.80 11.99 -10.13
CA GLY A 38 -18.99 11.84 -8.91
C GLY A 38 -18.69 10.38 -8.57
N SER A 39 -18.63 9.51 -9.60
CA SER A 39 -18.30 8.11 -9.48
C SER A 39 -16.80 7.95 -9.24
N VAL A 40 -16.46 7.41 -8.10
CA VAL A 40 -15.09 7.00 -7.77
C VAL A 40 -14.83 5.62 -8.37
N LYS A 41 -13.72 5.47 -9.10
CA LYS A 41 -13.29 4.17 -9.61
C LYS A 41 -13.13 3.17 -8.47
N GLY A 42 -13.65 1.96 -8.65
CA GLY A 42 -13.66 0.93 -7.62
C GLY A 42 -14.79 1.06 -6.59
N ILE A 43 -15.76 1.99 -6.82
CA ILE A 43 -17.03 2.07 -6.07
C ILE A 43 -18.20 1.87 -7.02
N GLU A 44 -19.08 0.91 -6.72
CA GLU A 44 -20.34 0.68 -7.42
C GLU A 44 -21.51 0.92 -6.47
N VAL A 45 -22.46 1.78 -6.87
CA VAL A 45 -23.65 2.05 -6.06
C VAL A 45 -24.86 1.38 -6.72
N LYS A 46 -25.50 0.47 -5.98
CA LYS A 46 -26.69 -0.23 -6.44
C LYS A 46 -27.71 -0.35 -5.29
N ASP A 47 -28.96 -0.01 -5.58
CA ASP A 47 -30.08 -0.08 -4.63
C ASP A 47 -29.79 0.63 -3.28
N GLY A 48 -29.01 1.72 -3.32
CA GLY A 48 -28.63 2.50 -2.14
C GLY A 48 -27.47 1.93 -1.33
N VAL A 49 -26.85 0.84 -1.77
CA VAL A 49 -25.63 0.27 -1.18
C VAL A 49 -24.43 0.58 -2.05
N ALA A 50 -23.38 1.13 -1.47
CA ALA A 50 -22.09 1.36 -2.13
C ALA A 50 -21.15 0.19 -1.86
N THR A 51 -20.76 -0.53 -2.90
CA THR A 51 -19.74 -1.56 -2.84
C THR A 51 -18.39 -0.94 -3.12
N ILE A 52 -17.46 -1.00 -2.16
CA ILE A 52 -16.10 -0.48 -2.24
C ILE A 52 -15.14 -1.64 -2.51
N THR A 53 -14.45 -1.63 -3.65
CA THR A 53 -13.37 -2.57 -3.92
C THR A 53 -12.11 -2.09 -3.21
N ILE A 54 -11.62 -2.87 -2.24
CA ILE A 54 -10.49 -2.53 -1.38
C ILE A 54 -9.44 -3.64 -1.39
N GLY A 55 -8.16 -3.26 -1.60
CA GLY A 55 -7.02 -4.19 -1.55
C GLY A 55 -6.37 -4.21 -0.18
N ALA A 56 -6.03 -5.39 0.31
CA ALA A 56 -5.40 -5.55 1.62
C ALA A 56 -4.53 -6.82 1.68
N THR A 57 -3.51 -6.82 2.54
CA THR A 57 -2.74 -8.04 2.83
C THR A 57 -3.52 -9.00 3.71
N PRO A 58 -3.25 -10.33 3.64
CA PRO A 58 -4.09 -11.35 4.29
C PRO A 58 -4.29 -11.10 5.80
N GLN A 59 -3.19 -11.05 6.56
CA GLN A 59 -3.20 -10.89 8.01
C GLN A 59 -2.47 -9.59 8.42
N PRO A 60 -2.99 -8.83 9.35
CA PRO A 60 -4.33 -8.90 9.95
C PRO A 60 -5.39 -8.13 9.14
N HIS A 61 -5.00 -7.49 8.02
CA HIS A 61 -5.77 -6.49 7.29
C HIS A 61 -7.08 -7.02 6.72
N VAL A 62 -7.04 -8.15 5.96
CA VAL A 62 -8.27 -8.78 5.45
C VAL A 62 -9.15 -9.25 6.61
N THR A 63 -8.56 -9.76 7.69
CA THR A 63 -9.32 -10.17 8.89
C THR A 63 -10.08 -8.99 9.51
N ILE A 64 -9.45 -7.82 9.61
CA ILE A 64 -10.07 -6.57 10.11
C ILE A 64 -11.18 -6.12 9.16
N LEU A 65 -10.90 -6.05 7.85
CA LEU A 65 -11.90 -5.65 6.85
C LEU A 65 -13.10 -6.59 6.80
N GLN A 66 -12.88 -7.90 6.92
CA GLN A 66 -13.96 -8.88 6.95
C GLN A 66 -14.84 -8.66 8.18
N TRP A 67 -14.24 -8.42 9.34
CA TRP A 67 -15.02 -8.12 10.53
C TRP A 67 -15.86 -6.84 10.37
N VAL A 68 -15.28 -5.77 9.78
CA VAL A 68 -16.01 -4.52 9.46
C VAL A 68 -17.15 -4.79 8.47
N GLN A 69 -16.90 -5.58 7.43
CA GLN A 69 -17.90 -5.99 6.47
C GLN A 69 -19.08 -6.69 7.15
N ASP A 70 -18.80 -7.65 8.01
CA ASP A 70 -19.81 -8.53 8.61
C ASP A 70 -20.62 -7.84 9.74
N ASN A 71 -20.01 -6.87 10.42
CA ASN A 71 -20.60 -6.28 11.62
C ASN A 71 -21.05 -4.81 11.47
N LEU A 72 -20.42 -4.02 10.59
CA LEU A 72 -20.63 -2.57 10.56
C LEU A 72 -21.09 -2.02 9.21
N ALA A 73 -20.57 -2.54 8.10
CA ALA A 73 -20.72 -1.94 6.77
C ALA A 73 -22.18 -1.76 6.35
N ALA A 74 -23.01 -2.78 6.55
CA ALA A 74 -24.41 -2.75 6.17
C ALA A 74 -25.20 -1.65 6.91
N GLY A 75 -24.84 -1.33 8.16
CA GLY A 75 -25.49 -0.29 8.98
C GLY A 75 -25.37 1.13 8.41
N VAL A 76 -24.39 1.37 7.54
CA VAL A 76 -24.17 2.68 6.90
C VAL A 76 -24.34 2.64 5.37
N GLY A 77 -24.93 1.55 4.82
CA GLY A 77 -25.18 1.38 3.39
C GLY A 77 -23.90 1.08 2.59
N LEU A 78 -22.90 0.43 3.20
CA LEU A 78 -21.69 -0.03 2.54
C LEU A 78 -21.66 -1.55 2.39
N SER A 79 -20.91 -1.99 1.40
CA SER A 79 -20.43 -3.35 1.20
C SER A 79 -18.95 -3.29 0.80
N LEU A 80 -18.12 -4.23 1.25
CA LEU A 80 -16.71 -4.29 0.89
C LEU A 80 -16.47 -5.49 -0.05
N ASP A 81 -15.90 -5.21 -1.22
CA ASP A 81 -15.35 -6.22 -2.13
C ASP A 81 -13.84 -6.30 -1.85
N ILE A 82 -13.47 -7.16 -0.90
CA ILE A 82 -12.11 -7.27 -0.36
C ILE A 82 -11.26 -8.10 -1.32
N LYS A 83 -10.16 -7.50 -1.82
CA LYS A 83 -9.15 -8.15 -2.65
C LYS A 83 -7.92 -8.44 -1.79
N GLU A 84 -7.73 -9.72 -1.50
CA GLU A 84 -6.52 -10.19 -0.81
C GLU A 84 -5.32 -10.13 -1.75
N ILE A 85 -4.25 -9.44 -1.34
CA ILE A 85 -3.03 -9.20 -2.12
C ILE A 85 -1.82 -9.43 -1.21
N ASP A 86 -0.97 -10.38 -1.56
CA ASP A 86 0.10 -10.89 -0.69
C ASP A 86 1.44 -10.14 -0.82
N ASP A 87 1.52 -9.15 -1.71
CA ASP A 87 2.72 -8.33 -1.92
C ASP A 87 2.46 -6.85 -1.60
N TYR A 88 3.56 -6.06 -1.50
CA TYR A 88 3.48 -4.63 -1.19
C TYR A 88 3.49 -3.71 -2.42
N GLN A 89 3.60 -4.24 -3.65
CA GLN A 89 3.65 -3.43 -4.87
C GLN A 89 2.29 -3.32 -5.54
N THR A 90 1.57 -4.43 -5.61
CA THR A 90 0.29 -4.54 -6.32
C THR A 90 -0.81 -3.65 -5.75
N PRO A 91 -0.99 -3.46 -4.41
CA PRO A 91 -2.09 -2.65 -3.89
C PRO A 91 -2.04 -1.18 -4.34
N ASN A 92 -0.85 -0.56 -4.37
CA ASN A 92 -0.70 0.82 -4.83
C ASN A 92 -0.86 0.94 -6.35
N THR A 93 -0.35 -0.02 -7.13
CA THR A 93 -0.56 -0.05 -8.58
C THR A 93 -2.04 -0.17 -8.93
N SER A 94 -2.78 -1.02 -8.22
CA SER A 94 -4.22 -1.23 -8.44
C SER A 94 -5.08 -0.05 -7.94
N LEU A 95 -4.60 0.71 -6.94
CA LEU A 95 -5.23 1.95 -6.54
C LEU A 95 -5.05 3.04 -7.59
N ASP A 96 -3.85 3.14 -8.19
CA ASP A 96 -3.51 4.12 -9.20
C ASP A 96 -4.32 3.92 -10.50
N ASP A 97 -4.41 2.69 -10.99
CA ASP A 97 -5.16 2.37 -12.22
C ASP A 97 -6.68 2.42 -12.01
N GLY A 98 -7.14 2.42 -10.76
CA GLY A 98 -8.55 2.51 -10.38
C GLY A 98 -9.25 1.17 -10.27
N SER A 99 -8.54 0.05 -10.30
CA SER A 99 -9.07 -1.29 -10.00
C SER A 99 -9.50 -1.38 -8.54
N LEU A 100 -8.89 -0.60 -7.66
CA LEU A 100 -9.27 -0.42 -6.27
C LEU A 100 -9.76 1.01 -6.02
N ALA A 101 -10.68 1.18 -5.07
CA ALA A 101 -11.07 2.48 -4.53
C ALA A 101 -10.21 2.89 -3.32
N ALA A 102 -9.71 1.92 -2.59
CA ALA A 102 -8.85 2.08 -1.42
C ALA A 102 -7.88 0.91 -1.28
N ASN A 103 -6.82 1.10 -0.51
CA ASN A 103 -6.04 -0.03 0.01
C ASN A 103 -5.77 0.13 1.51
N PHE A 104 -5.46 -1.00 2.15
CA PHE A 104 -5.20 -1.08 3.58
C PHE A 104 -4.11 -2.13 3.83
N TYR A 105 -2.83 -1.68 3.96
CA TYR A 105 -1.68 -2.59 4.13
C TYR A 105 -0.39 -1.86 4.48
N GLN A 106 -0.35 -0.53 4.38
CA GLN A 106 0.88 0.26 4.38
C GLN A 106 0.96 1.25 5.54
N THR A 107 2.18 1.64 5.88
CA THR A 107 2.51 2.58 6.93
C THR A 107 2.91 3.94 6.34
N PRO A 108 2.88 5.07 7.11
CA PRO A 108 3.17 6.41 6.59
C PRO A 108 4.52 6.54 5.87
N ASN A 109 5.56 5.91 6.40
CA ASN A 109 6.89 5.95 5.80
C ASN A 109 6.94 5.19 4.46
N PHE A 110 6.24 4.06 4.34
CA PHE A 110 6.13 3.32 3.08
C PHE A 110 5.28 4.09 2.07
N LEU A 111 4.13 4.63 2.47
CA LEU A 111 3.29 5.48 1.60
C LEU A 111 4.08 6.68 1.06
N LYS A 112 4.81 7.39 1.94
CA LYS A 112 5.67 8.52 1.55
C LYS A 112 6.69 8.09 0.49
N GLN A 113 7.40 6.99 0.72
CA GLN A 113 8.37 6.45 -0.24
C GLN A 113 7.70 6.14 -1.59
N GLN A 114 6.55 5.47 -1.60
CA GLN A 114 5.83 5.12 -2.82
C GLN A 114 5.38 6.37 -3.60
N ILE A 115 4.92 7.42 -2.92
CA ILE A 115 4.58 8.71 -3.54
C ILE A 115 5.83 9.34 -4.17
N GLU A 116 6.96 9.37 -3.45
CA GLU A 116 8.19 9.98 -3.94
C GLU A 116 8.81 9.22 -5.13
N GLU A 117 8.80 7.89 -5.10
CA GLU A 117 9.45 7.07 -6.12
C GLU A 117 8.57 6.81 -7.36
N LYS A 118 7.27 6.66 -7.18
CA LYS A 118 6.34 6.27 -8.25
C LYS A 118 5.49 7.45 -8.77
N GLY A 119 5.44 8.56 -8.02
CA GLY A 119 4.64 9.72 -8.36
C GLY A 119 3.14 9.53 -8.10
N TYR A 120 2.76 8.60 -7.23
CA TYR A 120 1.36 8.39 -6.87
C TYR A 120 0.77 9.63 -6.18
N ASP A 121 -0.51 9.91 -6.45
CA ASP A 121 -1.28 10.98 -5.80
C ASP A 121 -2.26 10.37 -4.79
N PHE A 122 -1.72 9.88 -3.69
CA PHE A 122 -2.44 9.17 -2.64
C PHE A 122 -2.41 9.93 -1.31
N VAL A 123 -3.39 9.62 -0.46
CA VAL A 123 -3.49 10.17 0.88
C VAL A 123 -4.09 9.14 1.84
N SER A 124 -3.59 9.09 3.06
CA SER A 124 -4.22 8.40 4.17
C SER A 124 -5.48 9.14 4.62
N ILE A 125 -6.54 8.40 4.94
CA ILE A 125 -7.79 8.92 5.49
C ILE A 125 -8.15 8.33 6.86
N ALA A 126 -7.41 7.32 7.33
CA ALA A 126 -7.50 6.79 8.70
C ALA A 126 -6.23 6.01 9.06
N ASP A 127 -5.75 6.21 10.27
CA ASP A 127 -4.80 5.32 10.94
C ASP A 127 -5.61 4.24 11.66
N VAL A 128 -5.28 2.96 11.45
CA VAL A 128 -6.15 1.87 11.93
C VAL A 128 -5.49 1.04 13.01
N HIS A 129 -4.31 0.50 12.75
CA HIS A 129 -3.63 -0.35 13.73
C HIS A 129 -2.11 -0.31 13.55
N ILE A 130 -1.40 -0.76 14.56
CA ILE A 130 0.05 -0.91 14.59
C ILE A 130 0.39 -2.39 14.65
N GLU A 131 1.39 -2.80 13.89
CA GLU A 131 2.01 -4.12 13.92
C GLU A 131 3.49 -3.94 14.24
N PRO A 132 3.94 -4.27 15.46
CA PRO A 132 5.36 -4.24 15.78
C PRO A 132 6.18 -5.13 14.86
N MET A 133 7.27 -4.60 14.28
CA MET A 133 8.26 -5.38 13.56
C MET A 133 9.13 -6.15 14.58
N GLY A 134 9.53 -7.37 14.23
CA GLY A 134 10.30 -8.22 15.15
C GLY A 134 11.56 -8.80 14.54
N ILE A 135 12.51 -9.19 15.41
CA ILE A 135 13.69 -10.00 15.07
C ILE A 135 13.41 -11.42 15.53
N TYR A 136 13.47 -12.36 14.60
CA TYR A 136 13.15 -13.78 14.81
C TYR A 136 14.33 -14.68 14.46
N THR A 137 14.24 -15.95 14.86
CA THR A 137 15.21 -16.99 14.51
C THR A 137 14.54 -18.36 14.43
N SER A 138 15.04 -19.23 13.57
CA SER A 138 14.71 -20.67 13.54
C SER A 138 15.73 -21.53 14.29
N LYS A 139 16.79 -20.93 14.87
CA LYS A 139 17.90 -21.66 15.52
C LYS A 139 17.65 -21.99 16.98
N GLY A 140 16.48 -21.61 17.53
CA GLY A 140 16.16 -21.82 18.94
C GLY A 140 16.91 -20.90 19.90
N TYR A 141 17.41 -19.75 19.41
CA TYR A 141 18.01 -18.73 20.25
C TYR A 141 16.97 -18.07 21.16
N THR A 142 17.44 -17.62 22.33
CA THR A 142 16.66 -16.86 23.31
C THR A 142 17.11 -15.41 23.43
N SER A 143 18.20 -15.06 22.74
CA SER A 143 18.74 -13.70 22.64
C SER A 143 19.43 -13.51 21.29
N VAL A 144 19.38 -12.29 20.77
CA VAL A 144 20.10 -11.90 19.54
C VAL A 144 21.62 -12.04 19.67
N ASP A 145 22.15 -12.02 20.89
CA ASP A 145 23.59 -12.20 21.16
C ASP A 145 24.10 -13.60 20.81
N GLN A 146 23.21 -14.57 20.68
CA GLN A 146 23.57 -15.94 20.31
C GLN A 146 23.83 -16.10 18.81
N ALA A 147 23.44 -15.10 17.99
CA ALA A 147 23.74 -15.12 16.56
C ALA A 147 25.25 -15.21 16.31
N ALA A 148 25.63 -16.13 15.42
CA ALA A 148 27.06 -16.38 15.13
C ALA A 148 27.69 -15.19 14.41
N SER A 149 28.97 -14.91 14.72
CA SER A 149 29.77 -13.93 13.98
C SER A 149 29.88 -14.34 12.50
N GLY A 150 29.66 -13.38 11.59
CA GLY A 150 29.62 -13.61 10.15
C GLY A 150 28.30 -14.24 9.66
N GLY A 151 27.34 -14.42 10.58
CA GLY A 151 26.02 -14.97 10.26
C GLY A 151 25.18 -14.03 9.39
N THR A 152 24.16 -14.60 8.74
CA THR A 152 23.24 -13.86 7.86
C THR A 152 22.07 -13.32 8.66
N VAL A 153 21.72 -12.05 8.43
CA VAL A 153 20.47 -11.42 8.86
C VAL A 153 19.67 -11.06 7.62
N VAL A 154 18.46 -11.62 7.50
CA VAL A 154 17.56 -11.34 6.38
C VAL A 154 16.55 -10.27 6.78
N LEU A 155 16.31 -9.30 5.90
CA LEU A 155 15.36 -8.21 6.11
C LEU A 155 14.72 -7.76 4.79
N ASN A 156 13.63 -6.98 4.89
CA ASN A 156 12.89 -6.48 3.74
C ASN A 156 13.77 -5.53 2.89
N SER A 157 13.64 -5.60 1.56
CA SER A 157 14.46 -4.87 0.59
C SER A 157 13.88 -3.51 0.18
N ASP A 158 12.62 -3.19 0.50
CA ASP A 158 12.13 -1.83 0.22
C ASP A 158 12.79 -0.81 1.17
N PRO A 159 13.17 0.39 0.69
CA PRO A 159 13.95 1.33 1.48
C PRO A 159 13.30 1.73 2.81
N ALA A 160 11.97 1.89 2.86
CA ALA A 160 11.27 2.28 4.08
C ALA A 160 11.35 1.19 5.17
N ASN A 161 11.10 -0.08 4.80
CA ASN A 161 11.17 -1.22 5.72
C ASN A 161 12.61 -1.67 5.97
N THR A 162 13.53 -1.54 5.02
CA THR A 162 14.98 -1.71 5.25
C THR A 162 15.43 -0.76 6.36
N ALA A 163 15.15 0.54 6.24
CA ALA A 163 15.52 1.53 7.25
C ALA A 163 14.92 1.23 8.62
N ARG A 164 13.63 0.82 8.66
CA ARG A 164 12.94 0.40 9.89
C ARG A 164 13.63 -0.81 10.52
N GLY A 165 13.92 -1.85 9.73
CA GLY A 165 14.60 -3.05 10.19
C GLY A 165 16.02 -2.80 10.69
N LEU A 166 16.80 -1.94 10.03
CA LEU A 166 18.13 -1.54 10.46
C LEU A 166 18.07 -0.78 11.80
N LYS A 167 17.09 0.10 11.99
CA LYS A 167 16.87 0.78 13.28
C LYS A 167 16.53 -0.22 14.40
N LEU A 168 15.75 -1.26 14.09
CA LEU A 168 15.46 -2.32 15.06
C LEU A 168 16.73 -3.14 15.39
N LEU A 169 17.59 -3.46 14.41
CA LEU A 169 18.89 -4.11 14.64
C LEU A 169 19.81 -3.24 15.50
N GLN A 170 19.81 -1.92 15.30
CA GLN A 170 20.53 -0.97 16.16
C GLN A 170 19.98 -0.95 17.58
N THR A 171 18.66 -0.91 17.74
CA THR A 171 18.01 -0.99 19.06
C THR A 171 18.37 -2.29 19.79
N ALA A 172 18.50 -3.38 19.04
CA ALA A 172 18.96 -4.67 19.56
C ALA A 172 20.48 -4.74 19.86
N GLY A 173 21.25 -3.68 19.60
CA GLY A 173 22.68 -3.62 19.84
C GLY A 173 23.56 -4.39 18.86
N LEU A 174 22.98 -4.85 17.73
CA LEU A 174 23.69 -5.67 16.73
C LEU A 174 24.54 -4.84 15.77
N ILE A 175 24.10 -3.62 15.46
CA ILE A 175 24.79 -2.67 14.56
C ILE A 175 24.69 -1.25 15.11
N THR A 176 25.49 -0.33 14.53
CA THR A 176 25.33 1.12 14.72
C THR A 176 25.15 1.77 13.36
N LEU A 177 24.22 2.69 13.28
CA LEU A 177 23.92 3.46 12.07
C LEU A 177 24.51 4.87 12.15
N ASP A 178 24.73 5.50 11.00
CA ASP A 178 25.08 6.93 10.94
C ASP A 178 23.86 7.75 11.43
N PRO A 179 24.00 8.51 12.54
CA PRO A 179 22.89 9.27 13.11
C PRO A 179 22.43 10.46 12.24
N SER A 180 23.20 10.83 11.22
CA SER A 180 22.85 11.91 10.29
C SER A 180 21.89 11.49 9.18
N VAL A 181 21.67 10.16 9.00
CA VAL A 181 20.82 9.60 7.93
C VAL A 181 19.47 9.22 8.50
N GLU A 182 18.41 9.88 8.02
CA GLU A 182 17.03 9.65 8.49
C GLU A 182 16.47 8.30 7.99
N ILE A 183 16.78 7.93 6.75
CA ILE A 183 16.35 6.68 6.11
C ILE A 183 17.62 5.87 5.76
N PRO A 184 18.18 5.14 6.75
CA PRO A 184 19.43 4.42 6.54
C PRO A 184 19.27 3.20 5.64
N SER A 185 20.30 2.95 4.85
CA SER A 185 20.58 1.71 4.13
C SER A 185 21.69 0.90 4.81
N ASP A 186 22.04 -0.25 4.28
CA ASP A 186 23.18 -1.04 4.75
C ASP A 186 24.53 -0.31 4.59
N LEU A 187 24.61 0.66 3.68
CA LEU A 187 25.81 1.50 3.49
C LEU A 187 26.04 2.48 4.65
N ASP A 188 25.00 2.74 5.43
CA ASP A 188 25.03 3.68 6.56
C ASP A 188 25.35 2.98 7.89
N VAL A 189 25.72 1.68 7.85
CA VAL A 189 26.14 0.93 9.01
C VAL A 189 27.59 1.31 9.36
N THR A 190 27.77 2.02 10.47
CA THR A 190 29.09 2.51 10.95
C THR A 190 29.82 1.52 11.86
N ALA A 191 29.07 0.60 12.52
CA ALA A 191 29.65 -0.50 13.28
C ALA A 191 28.81 -1.77 13.16
N ASN A 192 29.50 -2.90 13.02
CA ASN A 192 28.92 -4.24 12.93
C ASN A 192 29.87 -5.22 13.64
N PRO A 193 29.86 -5.26 14.97
CA PRO A 193 30.89 -5.98 15.75
C PRO A 193 30.89 -7.50 15.52
N LYS A 194 29.77 -8.06 15.11
CA LYS A 194 29.66 -9.49 14.75
C LYS A 194 29.92 -9.78 13.28
N ASN A 195 30.21 -8.77 12.45
CA ASN A 195 30.35 -8.91 10.99
C ASN A 195 29.15 -9.61 10.34
N LEU A 196 27.93 -9.29 10.78
CA LEU A 196 26.70 -9.86 10.25
C LEU A 196 26.55 -9.51 8.76
N LYS A 197 26.09 -10.45 7.97
CA LYS A 197 25.78 -10.26 6.56
C LYS A 197 24.32 -9.85 6.44
N LEU A 198 24.08 -8.59 6.09
CA LEU A 198 22.74 -8.07 5.86
C LEU A 198 22.29 -8.48 4.45
N VAL A 199 21.21 -9.24 4.33
CA VAL A 199 20.67 -9.74 3.06
C VAL A 199 19.23 -9.24 2.92
N MET A 200 19.02 -8.35 1.94
CA MET A 200 17.72 -7.78 1.64
C MET A 200 17.01 -8.65 0.61
N VAL A 201 15.77 -9.04 0.93
CA VAL A 201 14.89 -9.80 0.05
C VAL A 201 13.50 -9.14 0.02
N ASP A 202 12.65 -9.55 -0.92
CA ASP A 202 11.26 -9.12 -0.90
C ASP A 202 10.60 -9.44 0.45
N GLY A 203 9.75 -8.52 0.96
CA GLY A 203 9.14 -8.65 2.28
C GLY A 203 8.41 -9.97 2.50
N ALA A 204 7.69 -10.44 1.47
CA ALA A 204 6.99 -11.73 1.51
C ALA A 204 7.93 -12.95 1.61
N GLN A 205 9.22 -12.79 1.27
CA GLN A 205 10.22 -13.85 1.31
C GLN A 205 11.02 -13.90 2.62
N VAL A 206 10.97 -12.85 3.46
CA VAL A 206 11.80 -12.76 4.66
C VAL A 206 11.52 -13.90 5.63
N ALA A 207 10.25 -14.17 5.92
CA ALA A 207 9.87 -15.26 6.84
C ALA A 207 10.31 -16.65 6.34
N ALA A 208 10.17 -16.93 5.05
CA ALA A 208 10.62 -18.17 4.43
C ALA A 208 12.16 -18.32 4.48
N SER A 209 12.89 -17.20 4.33
CA SER A 209 14.35 -17.18 4.37
C SER A 209 14.94 -17.34 5.77
N MET A 210 14.13 -17.26 6.83
CA MET A 210 14.58 -17.41 8.22
C MET A 210 15.25 -18.77 8.50
N ALA A 211 14.84 -19.83 7.79
CA ALA A 211 15.42 -21.17 7.98
C ALA A 211 16.93 -21.21 7.69
N ASP A 212 17.40 -20.42 6.73
CA ASP A 212 18.78 -20.38 6.27
C ASP A 212 19.58 -19.22 6.88
N ALA A 213 18.94 -18.39 7.72
CA ALA A 213 19.55 -17.23 8.37
C ALA A 213 19.82 -17.48 9.86
N GLU A 214 20.68 -16.64 10.44
CA GLU A 214 20.82 -16.57 11.90
C GLU A 214 19.65 -15.81 12.52
N LEU A 215 19.30 -14.68 11.90
CA LEU A 215 18.21 -13.82 12.30
C LEU A 215 17.40 -13.38 11.08
N ALA A 216 16.12 -13.11 11.28
CA ALA A 216 15.24 -12.50 10.28
C ALA A 216 14.49 -11.32 10.91
N VAL A 217 14.49 -10.17 10.23
CA VAL A 217 13.71 -8.99 10.63
C VAL A 217 12.42 -8.99 9.82
N ILE A 218 11.31 -9.34 10.46
CA ILE A 218 10.04 -9.65 9.78
C ILE A 218 8.99 -8.60 10.15
N ASN A 219 8.31 -8.05 9.14
CA ASN A 219 7.13 -7.21 9.32
C ASN A 219 6.00 -7.98 10.00
N GLY A 220 5.19 -7.30 10.83
CA GLY A 220 4.17 -7.93 11.66
C GLY A 220 3.18 -8.79 10.90
N ASN A 221 2.64 -8.29 9.77
CA ASN A 221 1.73 -9.06 8.91
C ASN A 221 2.34 -10.36 8.38
N TYR A 222 3.59 -10.31 7.90
CA TYR A 222 4.29 -11.50 7.39
C TYR A 222 4.67 -12.48 8.52
N ALA A 223 4.93 -11.97 9.73
CA ALA A 223 5.12 -12.82 10.90
C ALA A 223 3.82 -13.58 11.23
N LEU A 224 2.67 -12.89 11.27
CA LEU A 224 1.37 -13.51 11.50
C LEU A 224 1.00 -14.52 10.40
N GLN A 225 1.24 -14.21 9.12
CA GLN A 225 1.02 -15.13 8.00
C GLN A 225 1.89 -16.38 8.10
N ALA A 226 3.13 -16.25 8.60
CA ALA A 226 4.02 -17.39 8.84
C ALA A 226 3.65 -18.21 10.10
N GLY A 227 2.58 -17.84 10.80
CA GLY A 227 2.13 -18.51 12.04
C GLY A 227 2.97 -18.17 13.26
N LEU A 228 3.80 -17.12 13.19
CA LEU A 228 4.53 -16.62 14.33
C LEU A 228 3.61 -15.77 15.22
N VAL A 229 3.84 -15.84 16.52
CA VAL A 229 3.19 -14.98 17.52
C VAL A 229 4.23 -13.95 17.96
N PRO A 230 4.18 -12.68 17.46
CA PRO A 230 5.24 -11.71 17.68
C PRO A 230 5.67 -11.53 19.12
N SER A 231 4.73 -11.45 20.05
CA SER A 231 5.00 -11.28 21.49
C SER A 231 5.70 -12.49 22.15
N ARG A 232 5.60 -13.67 21.54
CA ARG A 232 6.22 -14.91 22.07
C ARG A 232 7.48 -15.30 21.33
N ASP A 233 7.45 -15.17 20.00
CA ASP A 233 8.45 -15.78 19.10
C ASP A 233 9.55 -14.80 18.68
N ALA A 234 9.33 -13.48 18.83
CA ALA A 234 10.37 -12.49 18.55
C ALA A 234 11.43 -12.46 19.67
N LEU A 235 12.69 -12.44 19.29
CA LEU A 235 13.82 -12.17 20.21
C LEU A 235 13.84 -10.69 20.64
N VAL A 236 13.47 -9.80 19.74
CA VAL A 236 13.27 -8.36 19.95
C VAL A 236 12.06 -7.93 19.17
N LEU A 237 11.18 -7.16 19.80
CA LEU A 237 9.99 -6.60 19.20
C LEU A 237 10.02 -5.07 19.32
N GLU A 238 9.57 -4.36 18.28
CA GLU A 238 9.38 -2.91 18.37
C GLU A 238 8.35 -2.56 19.47
N PRO A 239 8.50 -1.40 20.13
CA PRO A 239 7.45 -0.91 21.01
C PRO A 239 6.19 -0.57 20.19
N GLY A 240 5.03 -1.02 20.66
CA GLY A 240 3.75 -0.68 20.03
C GLY A 240 3.26 0.71 20.43
N GLU A 241 3.54 1.16 21.66
CA GLU A 241 3.12 2.47 22.15
C GLU A 241 3.86 3.60 21.41
N HIS A 242 3.08 4.61 20.97
CA HIS A 242 3.60 5.78 20.23
C HIS A 242 4.38 5.43 18.95
N SER A 243 4.12 4.28 18.36
CA SER A 243 4.74 3.87 17.12
C SER A 243 4.32 4.79 15.95
N PRO A 244 5.26 5.27 15.12
CA PRO A 244 4.94 6.05 13.92
C PRO A 244 4.50 5.17 12.73
N TYR A 245 4.29 3.88 12.96
CA TYR A 245 4.04 2.89 11.92
C TYR A 245 2.61 2.35 11.96
N ALA A 246 1.62 3.26 12.12
CA ALA A 246 0.22 2.89 11.96
C ALA A 246 -0.05 2.39 10.54
N ASN A 247 -0.79 1.30 10.40
CA ASN A 247 -1.29 0.85 9.11
C ASN A 247 -2.50 1.70 8.72
N GLU A 248 -2.49 2.24 7.52
CA GLU A 248 -3.37 3.30 7.04
C GLU A 248 -4.39 2.81 6.01
N LEU A 249 -5.60 3.39 6.08
CA LEU A 249 -6.56 3.33 4.97
C LEU A 249 -6.19 4.44 3.97
N VAL A 250 -5.75 4.04 2.78
CA VAL A 250 -5.22 4.95 1.75
C VAL A 250 -6.14 4.98 0.52
N VAL A 251 -6.33 6.18 -0.03
CA VAL A 251 -7.15 6.46 -1.21
C VAL A 251 -6.40 7.40 -2.16
N ARG A 252 -6.87 7.55 -3.40
CA ARG A 252 -6.42 8.64 -4.27
C ARG A 252 -6.79 9.99 -3.66
N THR A 253 -5.90 10.98 -3.74
CA THR A 253 -6.12 12.31 -3.16
C THR A 253 -7.41 12.97 -3.69
N ALA A 254 -7.73 12.76 -4.97
CA ALA A 254 -8.95 13.26 -5.59
C ALA A 254 -10.23 12.70 -4.95
N ASP A 255 -10.16 11.50 -4.37
CA ASP A 255 -11.32 10.76 -3.87
C ASP A 255 -11.52 10.89 -2.34
N LYS A 256 -10.59 11.53 -1.62
CA LYS A 256 -10.58 11.62 -0.14
C LYS A 256 -11.86 12.18 0.49
N GLY A 257 -12.61 12.99 -0.26
CA GLY A 257 -13.88 13.59 0.19
C GLY A 257 -15.13 12.81 -0.23
N ASN A 258 -14.96 11.64 -0.89
CA ASN A 258 -16.11 10.82 -1.26
C ASN A 258 -16.84 10.29 -0.02
N GLU A 259 -18.16 10.45 0.02
CA GLU A 259 -18.96 10.12 1.20
C GLU A 259 -18.85 8.65 1.64
N HIS A 260 -18.69 7.72 0.71
CA HIS A 260 -18.59 6.29 1.01
C HIS A 260 -17.22 5.95 1.62
N LEU A 261 -16.13 6.58 1.11
CA LEU A 261 -14.78 6.42 1.67
C LEU A 261 -14.68 7.06 3.06
N VAL A 262 -15.33 8.23 3.27
CA VAL A 262 -15.42 8.88 4.60
C VAL A 262 -16.20 8.00 5.58
N LYS A 263 -17.30 7.38 5.16
CA LYS A 263 -18.03 6.42 6.00
C LYS A 263 -17.14 5.22 6.36
N LEU A 264 -16.42 4.64 5.38
CA LEU A 264 -15.49 3.54 5.64
C LEU A 264 -14.41 3.95 6.64
N ALA A 265 -13.77 5.11 6.46
CA ALA A 265 -12.80 5.64 7.42
C ALA A 265 -13.37 5.74 8.83
N GLY A 266 -14.63 6.21 8.96
CA GLY A 266 -15.32 6.24 10.24
C GLY A 266 -15.53 4.88 10.87
N LEU A 267 -15.82 3.84 10.06
CA LEU A 267 -15.91 2.46 10.56
C LEU A 267 -14.56 1.91 10.98
N MET A 268 -13.50 2.24 10.22
CA MET A 268 -12.12 1.82 10.52
C MET A 268 -11.53 2.50 11.78
N ASN A 269 -12.18 3.56 12.29
CA ASN A 269 -11.83 4.21 13.56
C ASN A 269 -12.99 4.15 14.59
N SER A 270 -13.87 3.17 14.45
CA SER A 270 -15.01 3.02 15.38
C SER A 270 -14.60 2.38 16.71
N PRO A 271 -15.29 2.73 17.82
CA PRO A 271 -15.08 2.06 19.11
C PRO A 271 -15.30 0.55 19.05
N GLU A 272 -16.20 0.08 18.19
CA GLU A 272 -16.50 -1.32 18.00
C GLU A 272 -15.30 -2.06 17.37
N LEU A 273 -14.66 -1.47 16.34
CA LEU A 273 -13.46 -2.04 15.75
C LEU A 273 -12.29 -2.02 16.73
N LYS A 274 -12.13 -0.95 17.50
CA LYS A 274 -11.12 -0.89 18.57
C LYS A 274 -11.26 -2.07 19.52
N ALA A 275 -12.46 -2.28 20.04
CA ALA A 275 -12.75 -3.39 20.96
C ALA A 275 -12.49 -4.75 20.32
N TYR A 276 -12.82 -4.91 19.03
CA TYR A 276 -12.53 -6.15 18.30
C TYR A 276 -11.03 -6.42 18.20
N ILE A 277 -10.21 -5.42 17.83
CA ILE A 277 -8.75 -5.56 17.72
C ILE A 277 -8.18 -5.94 19.10
N GLU A 278 -8.54 -5.23 20.17
CA GLU A 278 -8.06 -5.48 21.53
C GLU A 278 -8.43 -6.89 22.06
N GLN A 279 -9.60 -7.41 21.66
CA GLN A 279 -10.07 -8.74 22.08
C GLN A 279 -9.46 -9.87 21.23
N THR A 280 -9.13 -9.59 19.97
CA THR A 280 -8.61 -10.60 19.03
C THR A 280 -7.11 -10.81 19.21
N TRP A 281 -6.35 -9.72 19.35
CA TRP A 281 -4.89 -9.74 19.50
C TRP A 281 -4.46 -9.31 20.91
N THR A 282 -4.91 -10.06 21.91
CA THR A 282 -4.63 -9.79 23.34
C THR A 282 -3.16 -9.84 23.70
N ASP A 283 -2.34 -10.38 22.80
CA ASP A 283 -0.88 -10.51 22.92
C ASP A 283 -0.12 -9.27 22.45
N GLY A 284 -0.80 -8.25 21.92
CA GLY A 284 -0.18 -7.02 21.41
C GLY A 284 0.48 -7.16 20.03
N SER A 285 0.25 -8.24 19.31
CA SER A 285 0.73 -8.39 17.93
C SER A 285 0.05 -7.46 16.94
N VAL A 286 -1.16 -7.01 17.25
CA VAL A 286 -1.91 -5.96 16.56
C VAL A 286 -2.54 -5.03 17.60
N ILE A 287 -2.29 -3.73 17.48
CA ILE A 287 -2.68 -2.71 18.46
C ILE A 287 -3.49 -1.61 17.77
N PRO A 288 -4.65 -1.17 18.30
CA PRO A 288 -5.37 -0.04 17.69
C PRO A 288 -4.50 1.23 17.66
N ALA A 289 -4.58 1.99 16.56
CA ALA A 289 -3.82 3.23 16.34
C ALA A 289 -4.65 4.51 16.56
N PHE A 290 -5.88 4.42 17.11
CA PHE A 290 -6.84 5.51 17.26
C PHE A 290 -7.55 5.48 18.62
#